data_0caabca06c1ed0be741131c13a66aaa0
#
_entry.id   0caabca06c1ed0be741131c13a66aaa0
#
_cell.length_a   1.000
_cell.length_b   1.000
_cell.length_c   1.000
_cell.angle_alpha   90.00
_cell.angle_beta   90.00
_cell.angle_gamma   90.00
#
_symmetry.space_group_name_H-M   'P 1'
#
loop_
_entity.id
_entity.type
_entity.pdbx_description
1 polymer ?
#
loop_
_entity_poly.entity_id
_entity_poly.type
_entity_poly.pdbx_seq_one_letter_code
_entity_poly.pdbx_strand_id
1 'polypeptide(L)'
;MKKYISEPKRLSSTALHFKAPLEMQNEEEYAVRPMGAAGNCRASRVQKGENTMTKKLLALFLCLAMLLSFAACTGNNDSTTAQSTSAQSTSGEQKAPENPTIRLATTTSVNDSGLLPYLLPTFEKETGYKVEVASAGTGIAIGYAKSGDADLLLVHSKSQEEAFISEGYASTGRLSFMYNYFVICGPENDPAKIADAKTAADAFKTIAESKSTFVSRGDNSGTHNKETAIWESAAITPGESDSWYVSVGSGMGDTLTKANEMKGYVLTDKATYLSMKASLNNLKLLKEEAEDMKNTYSLLGVKADAKEFEGKNVKINTVGANALIEWLLGDEASALIKEYGKDKYGEALFFLIEK
;
A
#
# COMPACT_ATOMS: atom_id res chain seq x y z
N MET A 1 -18.06 51.69 -50.54
CA MET A 1 -19.05 50.78 -51.13
C MET A 1 -19.49 49.76 -50.06
N LYS A 2 -20.77 49.49 -49.96
CA LYS A 2 -21.58 49.02 -48.89
C LYS A 2 -21.07 47.83 -48.07
N LYS A 3 -21.07 48.04 -46.74
CA LYS A 3 -21.03 47.00 -45.68
C LYS A 3 -22.28 46.13 -45.75
N TYR A 4 -22.13 44.80 -45.62
CA TYR A 4 -23.22 43.93 -45.23
C TYR A 4 -22.87 43.36 -43.85
N ILE A 5 -23.64 43.74 -42.87
CA ILE A 5 -23.67 43.22 -41.52
C ILE A 5 -24.83 42.21 -41.51
N SER A 6 -24.60 40.93 -41.24
CA SER A 6 -25.63 39.94 -40.99
C SER A 6 -25.72 39.63 -39.51
N GLU A 7 -26.89 39.89 -38.94
CA GLU A 7 -27.29 39.58 -37.55
C GLU A 7 -27.37 38.09 -37.28
N PRO A 8 -27.11 37.65 -36.03
CA PRO A 8 -27.29 36.23 -35.64
C PRO A 8 -28.74 35.95 -35.26
N LYS A 9 -29.33 34.93 -35.85
CA LYS A 9 -30.65 34.38 -35.51
C LYS A 9 -30.70 33.85 -34.10
N ARG A 10 -31.66 34.30 -33.31
CA ARG A 10 -32.09 33.71 -32.02
C ARG A 10 -32.69 32.33 -32.28
N LEU A 11 -32.15 31.31 -31.60
CA LEU A 11 -32.77 29.99 -31.48
C LEU A 11 -33.62 29.98 -30.20
N SER A 12 -34.91 29.64 -30.37
CA SER A 12 -35.91 29.54 -29.33
C SER A 12 -35.63 28.41 -28.36
N SER A 13 -35.76 28.68 -27.07
CA SER A 13 -35.68 27.71 -25.99
C SER A 13 -36.95 26.85 -25.97
N THR A 14 -36.83 25.57 -26.27
CA THR A 14 -37.89 24.60 -25.99
C THR A 14 -37.48 23.86 -24.72
N ALA A 15 -38.14 24.18 -23.62
CA ALA A 15 -37.99 23.50 -22.35
C ALA A 15 -38.58 22.08 -22.47
N LEU A 16 -37.70 21.08 -22.39
CA LEU A 16 -38.12 19.70 -22.18
C LEU A 16 -38.28 19.46 -20.68
N HIS A 17 -39.54 19.30 -20.27
CA HIS A 17 -39.90 18.82 -18.95
C HIS A 17 -39.51 17.35 -18.84
N PHE A 18 -38.49 17.03 -18.04
CA PHE A 18 -38.26 15.68 -17.57
C PHE A 18 -39.12 15.44 -16.34
N LYS A 19 -40.12 14.57 -16.50
CA LYS A 19 -40.93 13.99 -15.45
C LYS A 19 -40.06 12.98 -14.69
N ALA A 20 -39.96 13.15 -13.37
CA ALA A 20 -39.38 12.17 -12.47
C ALA A 20 -40.25 10.90 -12.45
N PRO A 21 -39.64 9.69 -12.39
CA PRO A 21 -40.39 8.46 -12.12
C PRO A 21 -40.60 8.27 -10.62
N LEU A 22 -41.76 7.74 -10.31
CA LEU A 22 -42.33 7.43 -9.01
C LEU A 22 -41.43 6.55 -8.12
N GLU A 23 -41.58 6.81 -6.82
CA GLU A 23 -41.29 5.93 -5.70
C GLU A 23 -41.75 4.50 -5.96
N MET A 24 -40.83 3.56 -5.78
CA MET A 24 -41.19 2.18 -5.41
C MET A 24 -40.60 1.88 -4.04
N GLN A 25 -41.50 2.00 -3.05
CA GLN A 25 -41.39 1.31 -1.77
C GLN A 25 -41.52 -0.19 -2.06
N ASN A 26 -40.54 -0.98 -1.62
CA ASN A 26 -40.77 -2.35 -1.21
C ASN A 26 -39.68 -2.74 -0.20
N GLU A 27 -40.07 -2.60 1.05
CA GLU A 27 -39.44 -3.32 2.18
C GLU A 27 -39.82 -4.80 2.02
N GLU A 28 -38.88 -5.64 1.67
CA GLU A 28 -38.99 -7.09 1.88
C GLU A 28 -38.14 -7.49 3.10
N GLU A 29 -38.86 -7.72 4.17
CA GLU A 29 -38.49 -8.33 5.44
C GLU A 29 -38.02 -9.77 5.20
N TYR A 30 -36.69 -10.04 5.24
CA TYR A 30 -36.15 -11.38 5.24
C TYR A 30 -36.27 -12.00 6.63
N ALA A 31 -37.35 -12.73 6.84
CA ALA A 31 -37.55 -13.59 8.00
C ALA A 31 -36.51 -14.73 8.03
N VAL A 32 -35.68 -14.73 9.07
CA VAL A 32 -34.77 -15.83 9.43
C VAL A 32 -35.60 -17.00 9.96
N ARG A 33 -35.65 -18.10 9.21
CA ARG A 33 -36.21 -19.38 9.70
C ARG A 33 -35.15 -20.13 10.51
N PRO A 34 -35.46 -20.63 11.72
CA PRO A 34 -34.55 -21.53 12.43
C PRO A 34 -34.66 -22.94 11.87
N MET A 35 -33.55 -23.51 11.41
CA MET A 35 -33.45 -24.94 11.13
C MET A 35 -33.20 -25.71 12.43
N GLY A 36 -34.11 -26.63 12.70
CA GLY A 36 -34.10 -27.53 13.85
C GLY A 36 -33.09 -28.65 13.73
N ALA A 37 -32.83 -29.14 14.90
CA ALA A 37 -31.98 -30.17 15.40
C ALA A 37 -31.81 -31.48 14.61
N ALA A 38 -30.64 -32.04 14.90
CA ALA A 38 -30.27 -33.44 15.12
C ALA A 38 -29.21 -34.00 14.16
N GLY A 39 -28.05 -34.20 14.71
CA GLY A 39 -26.95 -34.97 14.08
C GLY A 39 -25.78 -35.10 15.05
N ASN A 40 -25.85 -36.15 15.91
CA ASN A 40 -24.75 -36.57 16.79
C ASN A 40 -23.43 -36.70 16.04
N CYS A 41 -22.43 -35.91 16.39
CA CYS A 41 -21.02 -36.24 16.11
C CYS A 41 -20.24 -36.25 17.41
N ARG A 42 -19.72 -37.40 17.69
CA ARG A 42 -18.92 -37.84 18.82
C ARG A 42 -17.66 -36.98 18.97
N ALA A 43 -17.55 -36.22 20.04
CA ALA A 43 -16.34 -35.50 20.39
C ALA A 43 -15.22 -36.50 20.79
N SER A 44 -14.18 -36.59 20.03
CA SER A 44 -12.93 -37.21 20.42
C SER A 44 -12.17 -36.28 21.36
N ARG A 45 -12.06 -36.71 22.61
CA ARG A 45 -11.33 -36.04 23.70
C ARG A 45 -9.83 -36.09 23.43
N VAL A 46 -9.23 -34.98 23.01
CA VAL A 46 -7.77 -34.82 22.98
C VAL A 46 -7.30 -34.56 24.40
N GLN A 47 -6.59 -35.52 24.99
CA GLN A 47 -5.90 -35.38 26.26
C GLN A 47 -4.74 -34.37 26.10
N LYS A 48 -4.81 -33.29 26.87
CA LYS A 48 -3.74 -32.31 27.04
C LYS A 48 -2.73 -32.89 28.03
N GLY A 49 -1.63 -33.45 27.50
CA GLY A 49 -0.48 -33.86 28.31
C GLY A 49 0.26 -32.63 28.82
N GLU A 50 0.14 -32.35 30.11
CA GLU A 50 0.97 -31.33 30.76
C GLU A 50 2.39 -31.86 30.97
N ASN A 51 3.34 -31.21 30.31
CA ASN A 51 4.75 -31.54 30.44
C ASN A 51 5.34 -30.86 31.67
N THR A 52 5.38 -31.62 32.80
CA THR A 52 5.87 -31.19 34.12
C THR A 52 7.38 -31.02 34.24
N MET A 53 8.15 -31.13 33.14
CA MET A 53 9.63 -31.04 33.16
C MET A 53 10.18 -29.62 33.04
N THR A 54 9.43 -28.65 32.59
CA THR A 54 9.94 -27.28 32.38
C THR A 54 9.87 -26.37 33.62
N LYS A 55 9.18 -26.78 34.68
CA LYS A 55 9.06 -25.98 35.92
C LYS A 55 10.19 -26.18 36.93
N LYS A 56 11.04 -27.21 36.76
CA LYS A 56 12.17 -27.51 37.68
C LYS A 56 13.51 -26.89 37.26
N LEU A 57 13.66 -26.41 36.04
CA LEU A 57 14.89 -25.76 35.54
C LEU A 57 14.92 -24.23 35.73
N LEU A 58 13.79 -23.60 36.01
CA LEU A 58 13.74 -22.13 36.21
C LEU A 58 14.07 -21.69 37.65
N ALA A 59 14.08 -22.63 38.62
CA ALA A 59 14.36 -22.32 40.03
C ALA A 59 15.85 -22.39 40.38
N LEU A 60 16.73 -22.91 39.51
CA LEU A 60 18.18 -23.05 39.81
C LEU A 60 19.05 -21.87 39.30
N PHE A 61 18.49 -20.98 38.46
CA PHE A 61 19.24 -19.82 37.93
C PHE A 61 19.08 -18.53 38.73
N LEU A 62 18.20 -18.48 39.75
CA LEU A 62 17.94 -17.27 40.55
C LEU A 62 18.79 -17.15 41.82
N CYS A 63 19.58 -18.18 42.18
CA CYS A 63 20.37 -18.18 43.41
C CYS A 63 21.86 -17.87 43.23
N LEU A 64 22.35 -17.58 41.99
CA LEU A 64 23.80 -17.35 41.77
C LEU A 64 24.17 -15.90 41.47
N ALA A 65 23.22 -14.94 41.58
CA ALA A 65 23.42 -13.53 41.23
C ALA A 65 23.58 -12.57 42.44
N MET A 66 23.73 -13.09 43.68
CA MET A 66 23.81 -12.25 44.90
C MET A 66 25.10 -12.36 45.74
N LEU A 67 26.21 -12.62 45.13
CA LEU A 67 27.50 -12.62 45.87
C LEU A 67 28.63 -11.99 45.07
N LEU A 68 28.61 -10.68 44.83
CA LEU A 68 29.78 -9.89 44.48
C LEU A 68 29.47 -8.37 44.68
N SER A 69 29.42 -7.97 45.95
CA SER A 69 29.54 -6.55 46.34
C SER A 69 30.34 -6.53 47.62
N PHE A 70 31.56 -6.06 47.59
CA PHE A 70 32.28 -5.35 48.64
C PHE A 70 33.78 -5.50 48.41
N ALA A 71 34.42 -4.46 47.91
CA ALA A 71 35.76 -4.11 48.31
C ALA A 71 35.96 -2.59 48.06
N ALA A 72 35.78 -1.81 49.12
CA ALA A 72 36.29 -0.48 49.21
C ALA A 72 37.78 -0.52 49.54
N CYS A 73 38.61 0.28 48.90
CA CYS A 73 39.91 0.68 49.40
C CYS A 73 40.20 2.13 49.10
N THR A 74 40.33 2.84 50.18
CA THR A 74 40.91 4.17 50.34
C THR A 74 42.38 4.24 49.93
N GLY A 75 42.81 5.36 49.36
CA GLY A 75 44.25 5.68 49.18
C GLY A 75 44.46 7.00 48.44
N ASN A 76 45.08 7.93 49.13
CA ASN A 76 45.29 9.36 48.89
C ASN A 76 46.28 9.72 47.78
N ASN A 77 46.08 10.92 47.23
CA ASN A 77 47.01 11.97 46.75
C ASN A 77 48.13 11.63 45.75
N ASP A 78 48.17 12.26 44.60
CA ASP A 78 48.94 13.50 44.36
C ASP A 78 48.69 14.10 42.95
N SER A 79 48.86 15.39 42.90
CA SER A 79 48.65 16.30 41.79
C SER A 79 49.58 16.07 40.59
N THR A 80 49.03 16.08 39.35
CA THR A 80 49.75 16.72 38.22
C THR A 80 48.75 17.12 37.15
N THR A 81 48.74 18.41 36.85
CA THR A 81 47.97 19.09 35.81
C THR A 81 48.36 18.59 34.42
N ALA A 82 47.42 17.93 33.70
CA ALA A 82 47.52 17.81 32.26
C ALA A 82 46.15 18.14 31.68
N GLN A 83 46.11 19.27 31.02
CA GLN A 83 44.94 19.82 30.33
C GLN A 83 44.74 19.02 29.04
N SER A 84 43.85 18.01 29.06
CA SER A 84 43.38 17.35 27.88
C SER A 84 41.98 17.88 27.59
N THR A 85 41.86 18.62 26.50
CA THR A 85 40.61 19.00 25.84
C THR A 85 39.82 17.74 25.49
N SER A 86 38.91 17.36 26.38
CA SER A 86 37.90 16.34 26.04
C SER A 86 36.90 16.99 25.11
N ALA A 87 36.90 16.58 23.85
CA ALA A 87 35.78 16.78 22.94
C ALA A 87 34.55 16.10 23.58
N GLN A 88 33.67 16.90 24.10
CA GLN A 88 32.40 16.51 24.68
C GLN A 88 31.51 16.09 23.52
N SER A 89 31.48 14.79 23.24
CA SER A 89 30.41 14.19 22.39
C SER A 89 29.10 14.40 23.15
N THR A 90 28.37 15.43 22.79
CA THR A 90 26.99 15.59 23.18
C THR A 90 26.19 14.51 22.44
N SER A 91 26.10 13.32 23.02
CA SER A 91 25.01 12.41 22.72
C SER A 91 23.74 13.09 23.25
N GLY A 92 23.09 13.89 22.42
CA GLY A 92 21.78 14.45 22.70
C GLY A 92 20.83 13.28 22.96
N GLU A 93 20.39 13.14 24.19
CA GLU A 93 19.31 12.26 24.58
C GLU A 93 18.08 12.74 23.82
N GLN A 94 17.71 12.02 22.75
CA GLN A 94 16.61 12.39 21.88
C GLN A 94 15.32 12.20 22.69
N LYS A 95 14.69 13.31 23.06
CA LYS A 95 13.44 13.29 23.82
C LYS A 95 12.40 12.50 23.04
N ALA A 96 11.84 11.46 23.68
CA ALA A 96 10.78 10.66 23.07
C ALA A 96 9.62 11.56 22.59
N PRO A 97 9.02 11.25 21.41
CA PRO A 97 7.89 12.00 20.89
C PRO A 97 6.71 12.02 21.87
N GLU A 98 6.01 13.14 21.97
CA GLU A 98 4.82 13.26 22.83
C GLU A 98 3.68 12.34 22.37
N ASN A 99 3.49 12.22 21.06
CA ASN A 99 2.59 11.24 20.43
C ASN A 99 3.44 10.31 19.55
N PRO A 100 3.90 9.17 20.06
CA PRO A 100 4.86 8.34 19.36
C PRO A 100 4.29 7.51 18.22
N THR A 101 2.97 7.36 18.12
CA THR A 101 2.33 6.51 17.10
C THR A 101 1.95 7.32 15.86
N ILE A 102 2.36 6.83 14.69
CA ILE A 102 1.99 7.35 13.37
C ILE A 102 1.16 6.29 12.66
N ARG A 103 -0.05 6.65 12.24
CA ARG A 103 -0.93 5.75 11.47
C ARG A 103 -0.73 5.99 9.99
N LEU A 104 -0.07 5.05 9.32
CA LEU A 104 0.21 5.08 7.89
C LEU A 104 -0.80 4.20 7.16
N ALA A 105 -1.68 4.79 6.35
CA ALA A 105 -2.50 4.02 5.42
C ALA A 105 -1.80 3.94 4.04
N THR A 106 -1.73 2.73 3.52
CA THR A 106 -0.98 2.44 2.29
C THR A 106 -1.64 1.35 1.45
N THR A 107 -1.01 1.00 0.33
CA THR A 107 -1.52 -0.03 -0.57
C THR A 107 -0.90 -1.39 -0.29
N THR A 108 -1.67 -2.46 -0.59
CA THR A 108 -1.18 -3.85 -0.46
C THR A 108 0.09 -4.07 -1.29
N SER A 109 0.19 -3.48 -2.47
CA SER A 109 1.36 -3.66 -3.34
C SER A 109 2.66 -3.14 -2.71
N VAL A 110 2.68 -1.97 -2.07
CA VAL A 110 3.90 -1.45 -1.43
C VAL A 110 4.20 -2.17 -0.12
N ASN A 111 3.19 -2.60 0.61
CA ASN A 111 3.38 -3.38 1.83
C ASN A 111 3.86 -4.80 1.52
N ASP A 112 3.19 -5.50 0.61
CA ASP A 112 3.46 -6.90 0.27
C ASP A 112 4.75 -7.06 -0.53
N SER A 113 5.24 -5.99 -1.17
CA SER A 113 6.60 -5.96 -1.75
C SER A 113 7.69 -6.14 -0.69
N GLY A 114 7.39 -5.86 0.59
CA GLY A 114 8.34 -5.90 1.70
C GLY A 114 9.14 -4.61 1.91
N LEU A 115 8.89 -3.55 1.13
CA LEU A 115 9.64 -2.29 1.24
C LEU A 115 9.42 -1.62 2.59
N LEU A 116 8.18 -1.51 3.08
CA LEU A 116 7.90 -0.86 4.37
C LEU A 116 8.51 -1.61 5.55
N PRO A 117 8.39 -2.95 5.67
CA PRO A 117 9.13 -3.71 6.69
C PRO A 117 10.65 -3.55 6.64
N TYR A 118 11.20 -3.21 5.48
CA TYR A 118 12.64 -2.94 5.32
C TYR A 118 13.02 -1.52 5.76
N LEU A 119 12.21 -0.51 5.47
CA LEU A 119 12.49 0.91 5.75
C LEU A 119 12.18 1.32 7.19
N LEU A 120 10.97 0.97 7.68
CA LEU A 120 10.42 1.52 8.91
C LEU A 120 11.24 1.23 10.18
N PRO A 121 11.90 0.06 10.34
CA PRO A 121 12.73 -0.18 11.52
C PRO A 121 13.87 0.83 11.72
N THR A 122 14.45 1.35 10.62
CA THR A 122 15.47 2.40 10.69
C THR A 122 14.88 3.71 11.19
N PHE A 123 13.79 4.18 10.58
CA PHE A 123 13.06 5.36 11.02
C PHE A 123 12.66 5.29 12.50
N GLU A 124 12.04 4.18 12.91
CA GLU A 124 11.58 3.98 14.29
C GLU A 124 12.72 4.02 15.31
N LYS A 125 13.86 3.40 14.96
CA LYS A 125 15.05 3.41 15.80
C LYS A 125 15.65 4.80 15.97
N GLU A 126 15.68 5.58 14.91
CA GLU A 126 16.28 6.91 14.89
C GLU A 126 15.43 7.98 15.55
N THR A 127 14.12 7.86 15.39
CA THR A 127 13.20 8.94 15.80
C THR A 127 12.43 8.65 17.08
N GLY A 128 12.35 7.39 17.49
CA GLY A 128 11.52 6.94 18.62
C GLY A 128 10.03 6.88 18.30
N TYR A 129 9.61 7.20 17.07
CA TYR A 129 8.24 6.95 16.61
C TYR A 129 7.98 5.47 16.41
N LYS A 130 6.69 5.11 16.34
CA LYS A 130 6.17 3.80 15.92
C LYS A 130 5.19 3.99 14.79
N VAL A 131 5.34 3.23 13.71
CA VAL A 131 4.47 3.33 12.54
C VAL A 131 3.51 2.13 12.49
N GLU A 132 2.23 2.41 12.67
CA GLU A 132 1.16 1.45 12.47
C GLU A 132 0.70 1.50 11.02
N VAL A 133 0.89 0.40 10.29
CA VAL A 133 0.59 0.32 8.86
C VAL A 133 -0.75 -0.34 8.62
N ALA A 134 -1.69 0.40 8.04
CA ALA A 134 -2.94 -0.12 7.51
C ALA A 134 -2.82 -0.30 5.99
N SER A 135 -2.80 -1.56 5.52
CA SER A 135 -2.59 -1.92 4.12
C SER A 135 -3.89 -2.38 3.46
N ALA A 136 -4.31 -1.70 2.38
CA ALA A 136 -5.54 -2.01 1.65
C ALA A 136 -5.44 -1.54 0.18
N GLY A 137 -6.53 -1.63 -0.61
CA GLY A 137 -6.59 -0.94 -1.91
C GLY A 137 -6.59 0.58 -1.74
N THR A 138 -6.12 1.35 -2.74
CA THR A 138 -5.97 2.82 -2.63
C THR A 138 -7.24 3.53 -2.14
N GLY A 139 -8.41 3.13 -2.65
CA GLY A 139 -9.69 3.74 -2.24
C GLY A 139 -10.00 3.53 -0.76
N ILE A 140 -9.70 2.34 -0.22
CA ILE A 140 -9.89 2.01 1.21
C ILE A 140 -8.86 2.76 2.06
N ALA A 141 -7.58 2.81 1.63
CA ALA A 141 -6.53 3.57 2.33
C ALA A 141 -6.90 5.06 2.44
N ILE A 142 -7.39 5.65 1.36
CA ILE A 142 -7.92 7.03 1.35
C ILE A 142 -9.16 7.16 2.25
N GLY A 143 -10.00 6.12 2.31
CA GLY A 143 -11.13 6.05 3.22
C GLY A 143 -10.70 6.18 4.69
N TYR A 144 -9.64 5.49 5.11
CA TYR A 144 -9.08 5.63 6.46
C TYR A 144 -8.61 7.07 6.75
N ALA A 145 -7.99 7.73 5.78
CA ALA A 145 -7.59 9.13 5.94
C ALA A 145 -8.80 10.06 6.03
N LYS A 146 -9.85 9.84 5.24
CA LYS A 146 -11.10 10.63 5.27
C LYS A 146 -11.92 10.42 6.54
N SER A 147 -11.81 9.26 7.20
CA SER A 147 -12.45 9.01 8.51
C SER A 147 -11.62 9.53 9.69
N GLY A 148 -10.35 9.92 9.46
CA GLY A 148 -9.42 10.34 10.51
C GLY A 148 -8.72 9.19 11.21
N ASP A 149 -8.72 8.00 10.60
CA ASP A 149 -8.06 6.79 11.12
C ASP A 149 -6.62 6.64 10.61
N ALA A 150 -6.14 7.56 9.76
CA ALA A 150 -4.76 7.65 9.32
C ALA A 150 -4.21 9.07 9.47
N ASP A 151 -2.90 9.20 9.67
CA ASP A 151 -2.18 10.46 9.77
C ASP A 151 -1.45 10.80 8.46
N LEU A 152 -1.12 9.76 7.68
CA LEU A 152 -0.35 9.83 6.45
C LEU A 152 -0.83 8.77 5.46
N LEU A 153 -0.85 9.14 4.19
CA LEU A 153 -1.05 8.23 3.06
C LEU A 153 0.27 7.98 2.32
N LEU A 154 0.51 6.74 1.91
CA LEU A 154 1.51 6.35 0.92
C LEU A 154 0.80 5.53 -0.17
N VAL A 155 0.47 6.15 -1.28
CA VAL A 155 -0.40 5.59 -2.32
C VAL A 155 0.12 5.89 -3.73
N HIS A 156 -0.52 5.35 -4.78
CA HIS A 156 -0.04 5.44 -6.15
C HIS A 156 -1.18 5.57 -7.20
N SER A 157 -2.29 6.20 -6.86
CA SER A 157 -3.38 6.51 -7.80
C SER A 157 -3.57 8.02 -7.92
N LYS A 158 -2.94 8.63 -8.93
CA LYS A 158 -2.91 10.08 -9.13
C LYS A 158 -4.31 10.71 -9.06
N SER A 159 -5.30 10.13 -9.74
CA SER A 159 -6.66 10.69 -9.78
C SER A 159 -7.33 10.68 -8.40
N GLN A 160 -7.17 9.61 -7.62
CA GLN A 160 -7.71 9.50 -6.27
C GLN A 160 -6.97 10.41 -5.28
N GLU A 161 -5.65 10.58 -5.44
CA GLU A 161 -4.81 11.49 -4.66
C GLU A 161 -5.21 12.95 -4.90
N GLU A 162 -5.40 13.35 -6.16
CA GLU A 162 -5.86 14.67 -6.55
C GLU A 162 -7.29 14.96 -6.04
N ALA A 163 -8.18 13.96 -6.05
CA ALA A 163 -9.50 14.07 -5.45
C ALA A 163 -9.41 14.31 -3.93
N PHE A 164 -8.59 13.55 -3.21
CA PHE A 164 -8.37 13.73 -1.77
C PHE A 164 -7.87 15.13 -1.41
N ILE A 165 -6.94 15.68 -2.23
CA ILE A 165 -6.45 17.06 -2.07
C ILE A 165 -7.57 18.08 -2.34
N SER A 166 -8.29 17.94 -3.45
CA SER A 166 -9.32 18.89 -3.87
C SER A 166 -10.52 18.93 -2.92
N GLU A 167 -10.81 17.83 -2.25
CA GLU A 167 -11.82 17.71 -1.21
C GLU A 167 -11.38 18.31 0.14
N GLY A 168 -10.14 18.78 0.27
CA GLY A 168 -9.65 19.50 1.45
C GLY A 168 -9.15 18.65 2.61
N TYR A 169 -8.93 17.35 2.41
CA TYR A 169 -8.43 16.44 3.44
C TYR A 169 -6.91 16.43 3.57
N ALA A 170 -6.18 16.91 2.58
CA ALA A 170 -4.71 16.86 2.59
C ALA A 170 -4.09 18.10 3.24
N SER A 171 -3.06 17.91 4.05
CA SER A 171 -2.20 18.97 4.60
C SER A 171 -1.05 19.33 3.67
N THR A 172 -0.72 18.45 2.72
CA THR A 172 0.34 18.64 1.73
C THR A 172 -0.21 18.49 0.32
N GLY A 173 0.53 18.99 -0.67
CA GLY A 173 0.35 18.57 -2.05
C GLY A 173 0.75 17.11 -2.23
N ARG A 174 0.69 16.65 -3.46
CA ARG A 174 1.14 15.33 -3.88
C ARG A 174 2.67 15.27 -3.86
N LEU A 175 3.28 14.63 -2.86
CA LEU A 175 4.73 14.50 -2.70
C LEU A 175 5.20 13.19 -3.34
N SER A 176 5.33 13.19 -4.66
CA SER A 176 5.84 12.03 -5.41
C SER A 176 7.34 11.89 -5.20
N PHE A 177 7.85 10.70 -4.80
CA PHE A 177 9.25 10.54 -4.43
C PHE A 177 9.93 9.28 -4.98
N MET A 178 9.16 8.23 -5.22
CA MET A 178 9.67 6.98 -5.77
C MET A 178 8.70 6.39 -6.78
N TYR A 179 9.21 5.45 -7.57
CA TYR A 179 8.39 4.67 -8.50
C TYR A 179 8.93 3.24 -8.60
N ASN A 180 8.07 2.35 -9.03
CA ASN A 180 8.44 1.06 -9.60
C ASN A 180 7.73 0.89 -10.94
N TYR A 181 7.80 -0.30 -11.52
CA TYR A 181 7.07 -0.59 -12.74
C TYR A 181 5.98 -1.62 -12.49
N PHE A 182 4.85 -1.41 -13.12
CA PHE A 182 3.93 -2.49 -13.40
C PHE A 182 4.55 -3.40 -14.44
N VAL A 183 4.17 -4.67 -14.38
CA VAL A 183 4.57 -5.70 -15.34
C VAL A 183 3.34 -6.51 -15.74
N ILE A 184 3.38 -7.08 -16.95
CA ILE A 184 2.36 -8.04 -17.37
C ILE A 184 2.99 -9.42 -17.28
N CYS A 185 2.41 -10.25 -16.41
CA CYS A 185 2.74 -11.66 -16.30
C CYS A 185 1.72 -12.48 -17.07
N GLY A 186 2.12 -13.65 -17.52
CA GLY A 186 1.24 -14.56 -18.26
C GLY A 186 1.85 -15.96 -18.38
N PRO A 187 1.16 -16.89 -19.05
CA PRO A 187 1.63 -18.25 -19.24
C PRO A 187 2.93 -18.29 -20.07
N GLU A 188 3.79 -19.26 -19.76
CA GLU A 188 5.12 -19.38 -20.38
C GLU A 188 5.09 -19.44 -21.91
N ASN A 189 4.06 -20.08 -22.48
CA ASN A 189 3.91 -20.24 -23.94
C ASN A 189 3.31 -19.01 -24.64
N ASP A 190 2.99 -17.96 -23.89
CA ASP A 190 2.48 -16.65 -24.37
C ASP A 190 1.51 -16.75 -25.57
N PRO A 191 0.32 -17.35 -25.40
CA PRO A 191 -0.59 -17.61 -26.52
C PRO A 191 -1.09 -16.33 -27.21
N ALA A 192 -1.15 -15.20 -26.50
CA ALA A 192 -1.51 -13.90 -27.06
C ALA A 192 -0.30 -13.15 -27.67
N LYS A 193 0.92 -13.67 -27.52
CA LYS A 193 2.18 -13.09 -28.06
C LYS A 193 2.41 -11.67 -27.60
N ILE A 194 2.18 -11.39 -26.32
CA ILE A 194 2.35 -10.04 -25.76
C ILE A 194 3.81 -9.63 -25.56
N ALA A 195 4.73 -10.58 -25.54
CA ALA A 195 6.15 -10.28 -25.38
C ALA A 195 6.67 -9.34 -26.46
N ASP A 196 6.13 -9.44 -27.67
CA ASP A 196 6.49 -8.60 -28.83
C ASP A 196 5.72 -7.27 -28.90
N ALA A 197 4.72 -7.05 -28.02
CA ALA A 197 3.93 -5.82 -27.99
C ALA A 197 4.82 -4.61 -27.67
N LYS A 198 4.59 -3.47 -28.31
CA LYS A 198 5.39 -2.25 -28.06
C LYS A 198 4.99 -1.54 -26.77
N THR A 199 3.69 -1.52 -26.49
CA THR A 199 3.08 -0.87 -25.31
C THR A 199 2.26 -1.84 -24.49
N ALA A 200 1.89 -1.48 -23.26
CA ALA A 200 0.95 -2.26 -22.47
C ALA A 200 -0.44 -2.28 -23.14
N ALA A 201 -0.85 -1.17 -23.76
CA ALA A 201 -2.11 -1.11 -24.50
C ALA A 201 -2.14 -2.08 -25.69
N ASP A 202 -1.04 -2.21 -26.45
CA ASP A 202 -0.94 -3.22 -27.54
C ASP A 202 -1.02 -4.64 -26.97
N ALA A 203 -0.33 -4.91 -25.85
CA ALA A 203 -0.38 -6.21 -25.17
C ALA A 203 -1.83 -6.56 -24.74
N PHE A 204 -2.53 -5.62 -24.12
CA PHE A 204 -3.91 -5.80 -23.68
C PHE A 204 -4.86 -6.05 -24.88
N LYS A 205 -4.65 -5.31 -25.96
CA LYS A 205 -5.40 -5.51 -27.21
C LYS A 205 -5.24 -6.92 -27.75
N THR A 206 -4.02 -7.47 -27.83
CA THR A 206 -3.80 -8.83 -28.33
C THR A 206 -4.37 -9.90 -27.39
N ILE A 207 -4.38 -9.66 -26.07
CA ILE A 207 -5.03 -10.55 -25.09
C ILE A 207 -6.55 -10.61 -25.38
N ALA A 208 -7.21 -9.46 -25.55
CA ALA A 208 -8.63 -9.40 -25.83
C ALA A 208 -8.99 -10.01 -27.19
N GLU A 209 -8.24 -9.70 -28.24
CA GLU A 209 -8.46 -10.24 -29.60
C GLU A 209 -8.30 -11.76 -29.64
N SER A 210 -7.34 -12.31 -28.93
CA SER A 210 -7.14 -13.77 -28.81
C SER A 210 -8.09 -14.43 -27.82
N LYS A 211 -8.89 -13.64 -27.05
CA LYS A 211 -9.73 -14.12 -25.95
C LYS A 211 -8.96 -14.97 -24.93
N SER A 212 -7.67 -14.66 -24.77
CA SER A 212 -6.84 -15.30 -23.75
C SER A 212 -7.25 -14.81 -22.37
N THR A 213 -7.27 -15.71 -21.37
CA THR A 213 -7.69 -15.35 -20.01
C THR A 213 -6.88 -14.20 -19.46
N PHE A 214 -7.55 -13.16 -19.03
CA PHE A 214 -6.98 -12.05 -18.26
C PHE A 214 -7.61 -12.02 -16.86
N VAL A 215 -6.77 -11.91 -15.82
CA VAL A 215 -7.21 -11.90 -14.43
C VAL A 215 -6.99 -10.52 -13.85
N SER A 216 -8.08 -9.83 -13.57
CA SER A 216 -8.14 -8.51 -13.00
C SER A 216 -8.24 -8.53 -11.49
N ARG A 217 -7.65 -7.57 -10.83
CA ARG A 217 -7.89 -7.34 -9.39
C ARG A 217 -9.35 -7.00 -9.10
N GLY A 218 -9.98 -6.15 -9.89
CA GLY A 218 -11.40 -5.81 -9.78
C GLY A 218 -11.82 -5.13 -8.47
N ASP A 219 -10.87 -4.51 -7.72
CA ASP A 219 -11.05 -4.04 -6.34
C ASP A 219 -10.89 -2.51 -6.17
N ASN A 220 -10.89 -1.75 -7.26
CA ASN A 220 -10.63 -0.30 -7.28
C ASN A 220 -9.27 0.12 -6.65
N SER A 221 -8.31 -0.80 -6.57
CA SER A 221 -6.94 -0.49 -6.16
C SER A 221 -6.20 0.35 -7.19
N GLY A 222 -5.01 0.84 -6.81
CA GLY A 222 -4.13 1.52 -7.76
C GLY A 222 -3.75 0.66 -8.96
N THR A 223 -3.55 -0.66 -8.77
CA THR A 223 -3.30 -1.61 -9.86
C THR A 223 -4.52 -1.78 -10.76
N HIS A 224 -5.73 -1.91 -10.19
CA HIS A 224 -6.97 -2.01 -10.96
C HIS A 224 -7.24 -0.71 -11.75
N ASN A 225 -7.02 0.46 -11.14
CA ASN A 225 -7.14 1.73 -11.85
C ASN A 225 -6.13 1.86 -13.01
N LYS A 226 -4.90 1.37 -12.81
CA LYS A 226 -3.90 1.32 -13.87
C LYS A 226 -4.31 0.37 -14.99
N GLU A 227 -4.80 -0.80 -14.66
CA GLU A 227 -5.34 -1.78 -15.60
C GLU A 227 -6.45 -1.17 -16.45
N THR A 228 -7.44 -0.54 -15.80
CA THR A 228 -8.55 0.14 -16.48
C THR A 228 -8.05 1.21 -17.45
N ALA A 229 -7.09 2.04 -17.03
CA ALA A 229 -6.49 3.06 -17.91
C ALA A 229 -5.76 2.47 -19.12
N ILE A 230 -5.13 1.29 -18.98
CA ILE A 230 -4.51 0.58 -20.11
C ILE A 230 -5.57 0.03 -21.05
N TRP A 231 -6.66 -0.56 -20.52
CA TRP A 231 -7.81 -1.01 -21.33
C TRP A 231 -8.45 0.15 -22.10
N GLU A 232 -8.65 1.30 -21.47
CA GLU A 232 -9.13 2.52 -22.12
C GLU A 232 -8.20 2.97 -23.25
N SER A 233 -6.88 2.93 -23.02
CA SER A 233 -5.87 3.27 -24.03
C SER A 233 -5.87 2.29 -25.22
N ALA A 234 -6.25 1.03 -24.97
CA ALA A 234 -6.46 0.02 -26.00
C ALA A 234 -7.83 0.15 -26.71
N ALA A 235 -8.67 1.12 -26.32
CA ALA A 235 -10.05 1.31 -26.78
C ALA A 235 -10.95 0.06 -26.56
N ILE A 236 -10.73 -0.64 -25.43
CA ILE A 236 -11.47 -1.83 -25.03
C ILE A 236 -12.03 -1.59 -23.62
N THR A 237 -13.24 -2.07 -23.38
CA THR A 237 -13.87 -2.05 -22.05
C THR A 237 -14.31 -3.47 -21.71
N PRO A 238 -13.46 -4.27 -21.05
CA PRO A 238 -13.83 -5.61 -20.62
C PRO A 238 -14.98 -5.57 -19.61
N GLY A 239 -15.85 -6.57 -19.65
CA GLY A 239 -16.99 -6.64 -18.75
C GLY A 239 -17.34 -8.09 -18.35
N GLU A 240 -18.32 -8.23 -17.48
CA GLU A 240 -18.79 -9.53 -16.97
C GLU A 240 -19.26 -10.51 -18.07
N SER A 241 -19.65 -9.99 -19.24
CA SER A 241 -20.02 -10.81 -20.40
C SER A 241 -18.82 -11.43 -21.12
N ASP A 242 -17.62 -10.95 -20.86
CA ASP A 242 -16.39 -11.41 -21.49
C ASP A 242 -15.81 -12.60 -20.72
N SER A 243 -16.06 -13.81 -21.20
CA SER A 243 -15.62 -15.05 -20.52
C SER A 243 -14.09 -15.16 -20.33
N TRP A 244 -13.31 -14.38 -21.07
CA TRP A 244 -11.86 -14.29 -20.97
C TRP A 244 -11.38 -13.31 -19.89
N TYR A 245 -12.25 -12.43 -19.38
CA TYR A 245 -11.93 -11.44 -18.36
C TYR A 245 -12.48 -11.87 -17.00
N VAL A 246 -11.61 -12.11 -16.04
CA VAL A 246 -11.95 -12.64 -14.71
C VAL A 246 -11.61 -11.62 -13.63
N SER A 247 -12.61 -11.01 -13.02
CA SER A 247 -12.45 -10.11 -11.89
C SER A 247 -12.42 -10.89 -10.57
N VAL A 248 -11.35 -10.71 -9.76
CA VAL A 248 -11.15 -11.45 -8.51
C VAL A 248 -11.77 -10.71 -7.31
N GLY A 249 -11.74 -9.38 -7.33
CA GLY A 249 -12.20 -8.55 -6.21
C GLY A 249 -11.31 -8.66 -4.96
N SER A 250 -10.01 -8.98 -5.12
CA SER A 250 -9.10 -9.28 -4.01
C SER A 250 -7.73 -8.61 -4.17
N GLY A 251 -6.84 -8.78 -3.17
CA GLY A 251 -5.49 -8.24 -3.15
C GLY A 251 -4.58 -8.80 -4.26
N MET A 252 -3.39 -8.18 -4.45
CA MET A 252 -2.50 -8.55 -5.56
C MET A 252 -1.98 -9.98 -5.44
N GLY A 253 -1.67 -10.45 -4.24
CA GLY A 253 -1.21 -11.82 -4.01
C GLY A 253 -2.24 -12.87 -4.43
N ASP A 254 -3.50 -12.68 -4.05
CA ASP A 254 -4.60 -13.58 -4.44
C ASP A 254 -4.84 -13.53 -5.95
N THR A 255 -4.75 -12.34 -6.54
CA THR A 255 -4.90 -12.15 -7.99
C THR A 255 -3.81 -12.87 -8.77
N LEU A 256 -2.54 -12.78 -8.33
CA LEU A 256 -1.42 -13.52 -8.92
C LEU A 256 -1.60 -15.03 -8.77
N THR A 257 -2.04 -15.49 -7.59
CA THR A 257 -2.34 -16.91 -7.34
C THR A 257 -3.42 -17.40 -8.29
N LYS A 258 -4.50 -16.62 -8.46
CA LYS A 258 -5.59 -16.96 -9.37
C LYS A 258 -5.14 -16.98 -10.84
N ALA A 259 -4.34 -16.01 -11.25
CA ALA A 259 -3.75 -15.97 -12.60
C ALA A 259 -2.85 -17.18 -12.85
N ASN A 260 -2.04 -17.58 -11.85
CA ASN A 260 -1.19 -18.76 -11.92
C ASN A 260 -2.00 -20.06 -12.08
N GLU A 261 -3.10 -20.22 -11.33
CA GLU A 261 -4.02 -21.36 -11.45
C GLU A 261 -4.66 -21.44 -12.83
N MET A 262 -5.12 -20.29 -13.34
CA MET A 262 -5.83 -20.20 -14.62
C MET A 262 -4.90 -20.14 -15.83
N LYS A 263 -3.58 -20.02 -15.61
CA LYS A 263 -2.58 -19.73 -16.66
C LYS A 263 -3.01 -18.51 -17.48
N GLY A 264 -3.49 -17.47 -16.78
CA GLY A 264 -4.00 -16.24 -17.36
C GLY A 264 -2.96 -15.12 -17.33
N TYR A 265 -3.22 -14.08 -18.11
CA TYR A 265 -2.48 -12.83 -18.04
C TYR A 265 -2.94 -12.01 -16.85
N VAL A 266 -2.05 -11.19 -16.28
CA VAL A 266 -2.33 -10.36 -15.12
C VAL A 266 -1.40 -9.14 -15.12
N LEU A 267 -1.94 -7.98 -14.75
CA LEU A 267 -1.15 -6.80 -14.42
C LEU A 267 -0.77 -6.84 -12.94
N THR A 268 0.50 -6.65 -12.63
CA THR A 268 0.99 -6.56 -11.25
C THR A 268 2.15 -5.58 -11.18
N ASP A 269 2.56 -5.15 -9.98
CA ASP A 269 3.86 -4.52 -9.81
C ASP A 269 4.97 -5.58 -9.77
N LYS A 270 6.17 -5.20 -10.27
CA LYS A 270 7.32 -6.10 -10.39
C LYS A 270 7.76 -6.66 -9.04
N ALA A 271 7.73 -5.84 -7.98
CA ALA A 271 8.18 -6.24 -6.66
C ALA A 271 7.31 -7.35 -6.07
N THR A 272 5.98 -7.23 -6.16
CA THR A 272 5.04 -8.26 -5.72
C THR A 272 5.23 -9.56 -6.52
N TYR A 273 5.34 -9.47 -7.86
CA TYR A 273 5.64 -10.65 -8.68
C TYR A 273 6.92 -11.38 -8.22
N LEU A 274 8.02 -10.65 -8.05
CA LEU A 274 9.30 -11.22 -7.65
C LEU A 274 9.25 -11.83 -6.24
N SER A 275 8.52 -11.22 -5.31
CA SER A 275 8.35 -11.75 -3.96
C SER A 275 7.62 -13.10 -3.94
N MET A 276 6.72 -13.32 -4.90
CA MET A 276 5.88 -14.53 -5.02
C MET A 276 6.39 -15.52 -6.09
N LYS A 277 7.42 -15.16 -6.87
CA LYS A 277 7.89 -15.91 -8.05
C LYS A 277 8.07 -17.40 -7.80
N ALA A 278 8.57 -17.78 -6.63
CA ALA A 278 8.81 -19.19 -6.27
C ALA A 278 7.53 -20.03 -6.24
N SER A 279 6.36 -19.41 -6.02
CA SER A 279 5.05 -20.09 -6.00
C SER A 279 4.26 -19.96 -7.32
N LEU A 280 4.75 -19.14 -8.27
CA LEU A 280 4.05 -18.82 -9.52
C LEU A 280 4.60 -19.65 -10.71
N ASN A 281 4.49 -20.98 -10.61
CA ASN A 281 5.12 -21.90 -11.55
C ASN A 281 4.56 -21.85 -12.99
N ASN A 282 3.36 -21.31 -13.19
CA ASN A 282 2.72 -21.20 -14.50
C ASN A 282 2.79 -19.78 -15.10
N LEU A 283 3.38 -18.83 -14.36
CA LEU A 283 3.49 -17.44 -14.82
C LEU A 283 4.93 -17.06 -15.07
N LYS A 284 5.15 -16.33 -16.14
CA LYS A 284 6.39 -15.60 -16.42
C LYS A 284 6.11 -14.12 -16.57
N LEU A 285 7.10 -13.31 -16.27
CA LEU A 285 7.13 -11.92 -16.64
C LEU A 285 7.32 -11.84 -18.16
N LEU A 286 6.34 -11.30 -18.86
CA LEU A 286 6.31 -11.23 -20.33
C LEU A 286 6.53 -9.81 -20.85
N LYS A 287 6.08 -8.80 -20.09
CA LYS A 287 6.25 -7.38 -20.45
C LYS A 287 6.63 -6.55 -19.25
N GLU A 288 7.71 -5.78 -19.37
CA GLU A 288 8.20 -4.84 -18.36
C GLU A 288 8.74 -3.57 -19.01
N GLU A 289 9.00 -2.53 -18.18
CA GLU A 289 9.70 -1.28 -18.53
C GLU A 289 9.08 -0.48 -19.69
N ALA A 290 7.79 -0.67 -19.98
CA ALA A 290 7.09 0.21 -20.89
C ALA A 290 6.80 1.56 -20.18
N GLU A 291 6.93 2.66 -20.92
CA GLU A 291 6.72 4.03 -20.39
C GLU A 291 5.34 4.18 -19.72
N ASP A 292 4.33 3.56 -20.32
CA ASP A 292 2.96 3.52 -19.83
C ASP A 292 2.75 2.57 -18.63
N MET A 293 3.80 1.90 -18.13
CA MET A 293 3.74 1.01 -16.96
C MET A 293 4.42 1.56 -15.70
N LYS A 294 4.89 2.79 -15.74
CA LYS A 294 5.46 3.44 -14.55
C LYS A 294 4.42 3.63 -13.45
N ASN A 295 4.77 3.22 -12.24
CA ASN A 295 3.93 3.27 -11.04
C ASN A 295 4.55 4.20 -10.01
N THR A 296 4.02 5.42 -9.89
CA THR A 296 4.56 6.49 -9.05
C THR A 296 3.87 6.53 -7.70
N TYR A 297 4.64 6.47 -6.63
CA TYR A 297 4.19 6.56 -5.25
C TYR A 297 4.31 7.98 -4.71
N SER A 298 3.30 8.39 -3.95
CA SER A 298 3.22 9.72 -3.35
C SER A 298 2.83 9.63 -1.88
N LEU A 299 3.34 10.60 -1.12
CA LEU A 299 2.96 10.86 0.26
C LEU A 299 1.94 12.01 0.30
N LEU A 300 0.93 11.88 1.15
CA LEU A 300 -0.04 12.93 1.44
C LEU A 300 -0.32 12.95 2.95
N GLY A 301 0.08 14.02 3.61
CA GLY A 301 -0.28 14.25 5.01
C GLY A 301 -1.78 14.51 5.15
N VAL A 302 -2.39 14.00 6.21
CA VAL A 302 -3.80 14.26 6.52
C VAL A 302 -3.92 15.60 7.25
N LYS A 303 -4.89 16.41 6.85
CA LYS A 303 -5.14 17.73 7.40
C LYS A 303 -5.95 17.61 8.70
N ALA A 304 -5.37 17.99 9.83
CA ALA A 304 -6.00 17.86 11.16
C ALA A 304 -7.27 18.71 11.34
N ASP A 305 -7.31 19.87 10.69
CA ASP A 305 -8.42 20.82 10.69
C ASP A 305 -9.25 20.75 9.39
N ALA A 306 -9.33 19.58 8.77
CA ALA A 306 -10.24 19.39 7.64
C ALA A 306 -11.68 19.64 8.07
N LYS A 307 -12.46 20.35 7.23
CA LYS A 307 -13.84 20.75 7.53
C LYS A 307 -14.73 19.56 7.92
N GLU A 308 -14.48 18.42 7.31
CA GLU A 308 -15.20 17.17 7.53
C GLU A 308 -14.96 16.55 8.91
N PHE A 309 -13.90 17.00 9.62
CA PHE A 309 -13.60 16.60 10.99
C PHE A 309 -14.20 17.53 12.04
N GLU A 310 -14.79 18.68 11.61
CA GLU A 310 -15.41 19.63 12.50
C GLU A 310 -16.53 18.98 13.35
N GLY A 311 -16.46 19.15 14.64
CA GLY A 311 -17.41 18.54 15.59
C GLY A 311 -17.17 17.04 15.87
N LYS A 312 -16.15 16.41 15.27
CA LYS A 312 -15.77 15.01 15.52
C LYS A 312 -14.54 14.94 16.41
N ASN A 313 -14.42 13.87 17.18
CA ASN A 313 -13.23 13.63 18.02
C ASN A 313 -12.10 12.95 17.17
N VAL A 314 -11.73 13.57 16.05
CA VAL A 314 -10.63 13.11 15.22
C VAL A 314 -9.32 13.74 15.73
N LYS A 315 -8.28 12.91 15.85
CA LYS A 315 -6.93 13.36 16.23
C LYS A 315 -5.95 12.87 15.18
N ILE A 316 -5.32 13.80 14.48
CA ILE A 316 -4.28 13.52 13.49
C ILE A 316 -2.92 13.86 14.11
N ASN A 317 -1.99 12.92 14.06
CA ASN A 317 -0.59 13.14 14.48
C ASN A 317 0.20 13.83 13.37
N THR A 318 -0.08 15.12 13.17
CA THR A 318 0.58 15.92 12.12
C THR A 318 2.10 16.00 12.30
N VAL A 319 2.58 16.08 13.57
CA VAL A 319 4.02 16.16 13.86
C VAL A 319 4.71 14.86 13.47
N GLY A 320 4.17 13.70 13.86
CA GLY A 320 4.71 12.40 13.48
C GLY A 320 4.61 12.15 11.97
N ALA A 321 3.48 12.50 11.34
CA ALA A 321 3.30 12.39 9.89
C ALA A 321 4.36 13.19 9.13
N ASN A 322 4.62 14.44 9.53
CA ASN A 322 5.66 15.28 8.91
C ASN A 322 7.06 14.69 9.13
N ALA A 323 7.38 14.19 10.33
CA ALA A 323 8.65 13.53 10.59
C ALA A 323 8.88 12.32 9.66
N LEU A 324 7.85 11.50 9.44
CA LEU A 324 7.95 10.35 8.52
C LEU A 324 8.06 10.80 7.06
N ILE A 325 7.34 11.86 6.66
CA ILE A 325 7.45 12.45 5.31
C ILE A 325 8.89 12.94 5.08
N GLU A 326 9.43 13.74 5.99
CA GLU A 326 10.80 14.30 5.89
C GLU A 326 11.84 13.19 5.81
N TRP A 327 11.73 12.16 6.64
CA TRP A 327 12.64 11.03 6.61
C TRP A 327 12.55 10.24 5.29
N LEU A 328 11.33 9.93 4.79
CA LEU A 328 11.14 9.22 3.52
C LEU A 328 11.65 10.00 2.31
N LEU A 329 11.66 11.34 2.37
CA LEU A 329 12.20 12.23 1.35
C LEU A 329 13.69 12.53 1.54
N GLY A 330 14.28 12.11 2.65
CA GLY A 330 15.66 12.34 3.04
C GLY A 330 16.65 11.36 2.40
N ASP A 331 17.94 11.62 2.67
CA ASP A 331 19.05 10.88 2.04
C ASP A 331 19.12 9.43 2.53
N GLU A 332 18.80 9.16 3.79
CA GLU A 332 18.88 7.82 4.36
C GLU A 332 17.85 6.88 3.77
N ALA A 333 16.56 7.27 3.76
CA ALA A 333 15.53 6.49 3.10
C ALA A 333 15.82 6.35 1.59
N SER A 334 16.36 7.39 0.96
CA SER A 334 16.77 7.37 -0.45
C SER A 334 17.84 6.32 -0.71
N ALA A 335 18.85 6.18 0.16
CA ALA A 335 19.88 5.17 0.05
C ALA A 335 19.29 3.75 0.22
N LEU A 336 18.44 3.55 1.22
CA LEU A 336 17.76 2.28 1.47
C LEU A 336 16.86 1.86 0.30
N ILE A 337 16.07 2.78 -0.25
CA ILE A 337 15.19 2.52 -1.40
C ILE A 337 16.00 2.06 -2.62
N LYS A 338 17.14 2.70 -2.92
CA LYS A 338 18.02 2.34 -4.05
C LYS A 338 18.65 0.96 -3.91
N GLU A 339 18.86 0.49 -2.69
CA GLU A 339 19.47 -0.82 -2.41
C GLU A 339 18.42 -1.93 -2.29
N TYR A 340 17.15 -1.57 -2.04
CA TYR A 340 16.10 -2.55 -1.81
C TYR A 340 15.90 -3.49 -3.01
N GLY A 341 16.04 -4.77 -2.75
CA GLY A 341 15.86 -5.83 -3.75
C GLY A 341 17.15 -6.35 -4.36
N LYS A 342 18.25 -5.59 -4.36
CA LYS A 342 19.50 -6.00 -5.02
C LYS A 342 20.06 -7.30 -4.49
N ASP A 343 20.10 -7.47 -3.16
CA ASP A 343 20.64 -8.68 -2.52
C ASP A 343 19.77 -9.90 -2.81
N LYS A 344 18.46 -9.72 -2.83
CA LYS A 344 17.51 -10.83 -2.94
C LYS A 344 17.16 -11.18 -4.39
N TYR A 345 17.07 -10.19 -5.26
CA TYR A 345 16.55 -10.34 -6.63
C TYR A 345 17.58 -9.97 -7.70
N GLY A 346 18.75 -9.44 -7.31
CA GLY A 346 19.83 -9.04 -8.22
C GLY A 346 19.61 -7.66 -8.86
N GLU A 347 18.51 -6.97 -8.53
CA GLU A 347 18.16 -5.67 -9.08
C GLU A 347 17.40 -4.82 -8.04
N ALA A 348 17.46 -3.48 -8.18
CA ALA A 348 16.65 -2.58 -7.39
C ALA A 348 15.18 -2.69 -7.81
N LEU A 349 14.27 -2.72 -6.82
CA LEU A 349 12.84 -2.84 -7.09
C LEU A 349 12.12 -1.50 -7.12
N PHE A 350 12.71 -0.48 -6.52
CA PHE A 350 12.17 0.89 -6.48
C PHE A 350 13.24 1.88 -6.91
N PHE A 351 12.80 2.96 -7.52
CA PHE A 351 13.63 4.02 -8.08
C PHE A 351 13.17 5.36 -7.53
N LEU A 352 14.10 6.28 -7.30
CA LEU A 352 13.77 7.63 -6.87
C LEU A 352 13.37 8.50 -8.06
N ILE A 353 12.46 9.44 -7.81
CA ILE A 353 12.17 10.51 -8.77
C ILE A 353 13.28 11.56 -8.61
N GLU A 354 13.95 11.87 -9.70
CA GLU A 354 14.91 12.98 -9.72
C GLU A 354 14.19 14.30 -9.43
N LYS A 355 14.76 15.08 -8.52
CA LYS A 355 14.22 16.38 -8.07
C LYS A 355 14.67 17.49 -9.02
#